data_b3acbd615d97631874d279faa023e08a
#
_entry.id   b3acbd615d97631874d279faa023e08a
#
_cell.length_a   1.000
_cell.length_b   1.000
_cell.length_c   1.000
_cell.angle_alpha   90.00
_cell.angle_beta   90.00
_cell.angle_gamma   90.00
#
_symmetry.space_group_name_H-M   'P 1'
#
loop_
_entity.id
_entity.type
_entity.pdbx_description
1 polymer ?
#
loop_
_entity_poly.entity_id
_entity_poly.type
_entity_poly.pdbx_seq_one_letter_code
_entity_poly.pdbx_strand_id
1 'polypeptide(L)'
;MAGGRPLGRRFGLLWAAYAVSTFGTRLAFDAFALIAILALHAGPTQVSVLAATGLAVGAAIAVPLGPWVEFRRKRPVMIAMDLTRFAALMSIPAAYAIGLLGFVQLMVVSIVVGAADIAFNAASGAYLKGLVQPEDLLTANGRFESTAWTATVLGPPAGTAAIGFFGPVTTVVADAVSYLLSAAGIYAIGGTEPRPVRTGTHSKRLRPRDLLEGWRYILTHPALRPLFFNTVLVSGLIMATSPLLAVLMLDDLGFAPWQYGLAFGLPCLGGIIGSRLARRLVARLGRHRVLLGVGSLRACWSLGLIFIRPGAVGLVLVIAVEFGLITCMGVFNPVFATYRLEQVPTDRIVRTLSAWSVTSKVTVAAMTGLWGLLAGVTSPCTAIAVAGLLMLFTPFLLPRHDHEPHHEPDPAGIRM
;
A
#
# COMPACT_ATOMS: atom_id res chain seq x y z
N MET A 1 7.28 30.55 7.24
CA MET A 1 7.24 29.72 6.04
C MET A 1 8.64 29.12 5.83
N ALA A 2 8.90 27.93 6.34
CA ALA A 2 10.18 27.25 6.09
C ALA A 2 10.08 26.64 4.69
N GLY A 3 10.67 27.29 3.70
CA GLY A 3 10.83 26.76 2.35
C GLY A 3 11.61 25.46 2.42
N GLY A 4 10.92 24.32 2.20
CA GLY A 4 11.56 23.02 2.15
C GLY A 4 12.61 23.01 1.04
N ARG A 5 13.84 22.57 1.36
CA ARG A 5 14.89 22.33 0.36
C ARG A 5 14.28 21.54 -0.80
N PRO A 6 14.57 21.93 -2.05
CA PRO A 6 14.11 21.12 -3.20
C PRO A 6 14.79 19.76 -3.11
N LEU A 7 14.00 18.69 -3.07
CA LEU A 7 14.48 17.27 -3.00
C LEU A 7 15.25 16.84 -4.27
N GLY A 8 15.49 17.77 -5.18
CA GLY A 8 16.23 17.57 -6.41
C GLY A 8 15.39 16.97 -7.56
N ARG A 9 15.89 17.19 -8.79
CA ARG A 9 15.21 16.74 -10.03
C ARG A 9 14.98 15.23 -10.09
N ARG A 10 15.93 14.44 -9.59
CA ARG A 10 15.82 12.96 -9.60
C ARG A 10 14.66 12.48 -8.73
N PHE A 11 14.49 13.05 -7.55
CA PHE A 11 13.32 12.76 -6.71
C PHE A 11 12.03 13.22 -7.37
N GLY A 12 12.01 14.41 -7.99
CA GLY A 12 10.84 14.91 -8.71
C GLY A 12 10.36 13.96 -9.81
N LEU A 13 11.27 13.39 -10.59
CA LEU A 13 10.94 12.38 -11.63
C LEU A 13 10.43 11.07 -11.03
N LEU A 14 11.05 10.58 -9.94
CA LEU A 14 10.56 9.39 -9.23
C LEU A 14 9.16 9.61 -8.66
N TRP A 15 8.93 10.76 -8.05
CA TRP A 15 7.63 11.12 -7.50
C TRP A 15 6.57 11.30 -8.58
N ALA A 16 6.89 11.92 -9.72
CA ALA A 16 5.98 12.06 -10.85
C ALA A 16 5.62 10.69 -11.45
N ALA A 17 6.59 9.79 -11.62
CA ALA A 17 6.37 8.42 -12.08
C ALA A 17 5.42 7.67 -11.13
N TYR A 18 5.66 7.76 -9.82
CA TYR A 18 4.78 7.20 -8.79
C TYR A 18 3.38 7.80 -8.85
N ALA A 19 3.26 9.12 -8.99
CA ALA A 19 1.97 9.79 -9.06
C ALA A 19 1.15 9.28 -10.25
N VAL A 20 1.74 9.25 -11.45
CA VAL A 20 1.07 8.79 -12.67
C VAL A 20 0.59 7.35 -12.53
N SER A 21 1.46 6.42 -12.08
CA SER A 21 1.08 5.01 -11.93
C SER A 21 0.04 4.81 -10.83
N THR A 22 0.13 5.55 -9.72
CA THR A 22 -0.85 5.46 -8.63
C THR A 22 -2.24 5.96 -9.08
N PHE A 23 -2.30 7.07 -9.82
CA PHE A 23 -3.56 7.56 -10.39
C PHE A 23 -4.16 6.57 -11.39
N GLY A 24 -3.35 5.99 -12.29
CA GLY A 24 -3.80 4.97 -13.23
C GLY A 24 -4.43 3.77 -12.53
N THR A 25 -3.73 3.22 -11.53
CA THR A 25 -4.23 2.09 -10.74
C THR A 25 -5.51 2.41 -9.98
N ARG A 26 -5.65 3.62 -9.42
CA ARG A 26 -6.86 4.04 -8.72
C ARG A 26 -8.03 4.31 -9.67
N LEU A 27 -7.75 4.77 -10.87
CA LEU A 27 -8.75 4.95 -11.93
C LEU A 27 -9.29 3.60 -12.43
N ALA A 28 -8.44 2.57 -12.50
CA ALA A 28 -8.83 1.22 -12.92
C ALA A 28 -9.25 0.30 -11.76
N PHE A 29 -9.55 0.85 -10.56
CA PHE A 29 -9.73 0.10 -9.31
C PHE A 29 -10.71 -1.07 -9.43
N ASP A 30 -11.85 -0.88 -10.08
CA ASP A 30 -12.89 -1.91 -10.24
C ASP A 30 -12.91 -2.54 -11.64
N ALA A 31 -11.98 -2.17 -12.53
CA ALA A 31 -12.05 -2.58 -13.93
C ALA A 31 -12.00 -4.10 -14.13
N PHE A 32 -11.19 -4.82 -13.36
CA PHE A 32 -11.12 -6.28 -13.44
C PHE A 32 -12.44 -6.96 -13.07
N ALA A 33 -13.06 -6.52 -11.97
CA ALA A 33 -14.36 -7.02 -11.54
C ALA A 33 -15.44 -6.72 -12.58
N LEU A 34 -15.47 -5.51 -13.11
CA LEU A 34 -16.44 -5.09 -14.12
C LEU A 34 -16.24 -5.81 -15.45
N ILE A 35 -15.02 -6.04 -15.89
CA ILE A 35 -14.74 -6.85 -17.10
C ILE A 35 -15.19 -8.30 -16.87
N ALA A 36 -14.92 -8.88 -15.71
CA ALA A 36 -15.37 -10.24 -15.38
C ALA A 36 -16.91 -10.34 -15.42
N ILE A 37 -17.62 -9.34 -14.87
CA ILE A 37 -19.09 -9.33 -14.84
C ILE A 37 -19.68 -9.02 -16.22
N LEU A 38 -19.24 -7.93 -16.84
CA LEU A 38 -19.89 -7.39 -18.05
C LEU A 38 -19.46 -8.10 -19.33
N ALA A 39 -18.19 -8.50 -19.46
CA ALA A 39 -17.66 -9.13 -20.66
C ALA A 39 -17.66 -10.66 -20.58
N LEU A 40 -17.45 -11.25 -19.38
CA LEU A 40 -17.37 -12.70 -19.21
C LEU A 40 -18.59 -13.30 -18.50
N HIS A 41 -19.55 -12.46 -18.09
CA HIS A 41 -20.75 -12.88 -17.34
C HIS A 41 -20.42 -13.71 -16.08
N ALA A 42 -19.29 -13.37 -15.42
CA ALA A 42 -18.82 -14.08 -14.24
C ALA A 42 -19.74 -13.87 -13.04
N GLY A 43 -20.04 -14.94 -12.33
CA GLY A 43 -20.83 -14.86 -11.10
C GLY A 43 -20.03 -14.31 -9.90
N PRO A 44 -20.72 -13.98 -8.78
CA PRO A 44 -20.09 -13.38 -7.60
C PRO A 44 -18.92 -14.19 -7.04
N THR A 45 -19.03 -15.52 -7.05
CA THR A 45 -17.96 -16.44 -6.60
C THR A 45 -16.70 -16.30 -7.46
N GLN A 46 -16.86 -16.22 -8.79
CA GLN A 46 -15.73 -16.06 -9.70
C GLN A 46 -15.01 -14.72 -9.50
N VAL A 47 -15.77 -13.63 -9.32
CA VAL A 47 -15.21 -12.31 -9.03
C VAL A 47 -14.43 -12.31 -7.72
N SER A 48 -14.97 -12.96 -6.68
CA SER A 48 -14.29 -13.11 -5.39
C SER A 48 -13.00 -13.95 -5.51
N VAL A 49 -13.04 -15.03 -6.27
CA VAL A 49 -11.86 -15.88 -6.56
C VAL A 49 -10.80 -15.08 -7.32
N LEU A 50 -11.19 -14.26 -8.30
CA LEU A 50 -10.27 -13.41 -9.05
C LEU A 50 -9.52 -12.44 -8.12
N ALA A 51 -10.24 -11.75 -7.25
CA ALA A 51 -9.65 -10.80 -6.30
C ALA A 51 -8.72 -11.50 -5.28
N ALA A 52 -9.19 -12.61 -4.69
CA ALA A 52 -8.42 -13.37 -3.70
C ALA A 52 -7.15 -13.99 -4.31
N THR A 53 -7.25 -14.57 -5.51
CA THR A 53 -6.12 -15.21 -6.19
C THR A 53 -5.05 -14.19 -6.59
N GLY A 54 -5.43 -13.03 -7.12
CA GLY A 54 -4.50 -11.95 -7.45
C GLY A 54 -3.66 -11.53 -6.25
N LEU A 55 -4.28 -11.38 -5.09
CA LEU A 55 -3.59 -11.01 -3.85
C LEU A 55 -2.71 -12.14 -3.29
N ALA A 56 -3.28 -13.35 -3.12
CA ALA A 56 -2.58 -14.45 -2.45
C ALA A 56 -1.45 -15.03 -3.30
N VAL A 57 -1.73 -15.36 -4.56
CA VAL A 57 -0.74 -15.97 -5.46
C VAL A 57 0.30 -14.95 -5.90
N GLY A 58 -0.12 -13.69 -6.16
CA GLY A 58 0.81 -12.59 -6.41
C GLY A 58 1.79 -12.38 -5.26
N ALA A 59 1.30 -12.43 -4.01
CA ALA A 59 2.14 -12.38 -2.83
C ALA A 59 3.11 -13.57 -2.73
N ALA A 60 2.64 -14.79 -3.00
CA ALA A 60 3.50 -15.99 -2.96
C ALA A 60 4.62 -15.94 -4.01
N ILE A 61 4.32 -15.48 -5.24
CA ILE A 61 5.31 -15.30 -6.31
C ILE A 61 6.31 -14.18 -5.96
N ALA A 62 5.88 -13.15 -5.24
CA ALA A 62 6.75 -12.06 -4.83
C ALA A 62 7.81 -12.46 -3.80
N VAL A 63 7.60 -13.56 -3.03
CA VAL A 63 8.57 -14.05 -2.05
C VAL A 63 9.96 -14.29 -2.66
N PRO A 64 10.13 -15.06 -3.74
CA PRO A 64 11.44 -15.25 -4.36
C PRO A 64 11.97 -14.01 -5.09
N LEU A 65 11.11 -13.05 -5.45
CA LEU A 65 11.53 -11.82 -6.12
C LEU A 65 12.30 -10.88 -5.19
N GLY A 66 12.04 -10.89 -3.87
CA GLY A 66 12.74 -10.05 -2.90
C GLY A 66 14.27 -10.19 -2.97
N PRO A 67 14.84 -11.38 -2.71
CA PRO A 67 16.27 -11.63 -2.83
C PRO A 67 16.82 -11.37 -4.23
N TRP A 68 16.04 -11.66 -5.28
CA TRP A 68 16.45 -11.41 -6.67
C TRP A 68 16.59 -9.90 -6.94
N VAL A 69 15.66 -9.07 -6.48
CA VAL A 69 15.70 -7.61 -6.60
C VAL A 69 16.86 -7.01 -5.82
N GLU A 70 17.21 -7.57 -4.66
CA GLU A 70 18.25 -7.04 -3.77
C GLU A 70 19.61 -6.96 -4.45
N PHE A 71 20.00 -7.99 -5.19
CA PHE A 71 21.29 -8.05 -5.87
C PHE A 71 21.33 -7.33 -7.22
N ARG A 72 20.25 -6.66 -7.59
CA ARG A 72 20.18 -5.90 -8.84
C ARG A 72 20.09 -4.40 -8.59
N ARG A 73 20.45 -3.62 -9.60
CA ARG A 73 20.21 -2.18 -9.61
C ARG A 73 18.70 -1.93 -9.54
N LYS A 74 18.26 -1.06 -8.64
CA LYS A 74 16.83 -0.88 -8.32
C LYS A 74 16.06 -0.25 -9.46
N ARG A 75 16.68 0.73 -10.12
CA ARG A 75 16.07 1.45 -11.25
C ARG A 75 15.72 0.54 -12.45
N PRO A 76 16.61 -0.30 -13.00
CA PRO A 76 16.24 -1.26 -14.05
C PRO A 76 15.15 -2.24 -13.60
N VAL A 77 15.16 -2.66 -12.34
CA VAL A 77 14.10 -3.54 -11.80
C VAL A 77 12.75 -2.83 -11.79
N MET A 78 12.68 -1.58 -11.32
CA MET A 78 11.45 -0.79 -11.33
C MET A 78 10.88 -0.63 -12.75
N ILE A 79 11.74 -0.29 -13.72
CA ILE A 79 11.35 -0.20 -15.14
C ILE A 79 10.84 -1.55 -15.67
N ALA A 80 11.54 -2.65 -15.37
CA ALA A 80 11.12 -3.98 -15.80
C ALA A 80 9.76 -4.38 -15.19
N MET A 81 9.49 -4.05 -13.93
CA MET A 81 8.21 -4.33 -13.29
C MET A 81 7.07 -3.48 -13.87
N ASP A 82 7.31 -2.21 -14.18
CA ASP A 82 6.33 -1.36 -14.87
C ASP A 82 6.02 -1.86 -16.28
N LEU A 83 7.04 -2.24 -17.05
CA LEU A 83 6.85 -2.82 -18.38
C LEU A 83 6.14 -4.18 -18.32
N THR A 84 6.40 -5.00 -17.30
CA THR A 84 5.68 -6.25 -17.07
C THR A 84 4.20 -6.00 -16.81
N ARG A 85 3.87 -5.01 -15.94
CA ARG A 85 2.48 -4.60 -15.67
C ARG A 85 1.81 -4.04 -16.93
N PHE A 86 2.51 -3.18 -17.67
CA PHE A 86 2.02 -2.67 -18.93
C PHE A 86 1.68 -3.79 -19.92
N ALA A 87 2.61 -4.72 -20.17
CA ALA A 87 2.40 -5.82 -21.12
C ALA A 87 1.27 -6.76 -20.66
N ALA A 88 1.21 -7.09 -19.36
CA ALA A 88 0.15 -7.92 -18.80
C ALA A 88 -1.22 -7.27 -18.97
N LEU A 89 -1.37 -5.99 -18.61
CA LEU A 89 -2.62 -5.26 -18.74
C LEU A 89 -3.04 -5.08 -20.20
N MET A 90 -2.10 -4.76 -21.11
CA MET A 90 -2.40 -4.60 -22.54
C MET A 90 -2.81 -5.91 -23.23
N SER A 91 -2.52 -7.08 -22.63
CA SER A 91 -3.05 -8.35 -23.11
C SER A 91 -4.59 -8.44 -23.00
N ILE A 92 -5.22 -7.73 -22.05
CA ILE A 92 -6.67 -7.73 -21.86
C ILE A 92 -7.39 -7.07 -23.03
N PRO A 93 -7.14 -5.79 -23.39
CA PRO A 93 -7.77 -5.18 -24.56
C PRO A 93 -7.44 -5.88 -25.86
N ALA A 94 -6.22 -6.43 -26.01
CA ALA A 94 -5.86 -7.20 -27.19
C ALA A 94 -6.69 -8.47 -27.33
N ALA A 95 -6.82 -9.25 -26.26
CA ALA A 95 -7.68 -10.45 -26.26
C ALA A 95 -9.16 -10.12 -26.40
N TYR A 96 -9.62 -9.02 -25.81
CA TYR A 96 -11.00 -8.54 -25.94
C TYR A 96 -11.32 -8.21 -27.41
N ALA A 97 -10.42 -7.52 -28.10
CA ALA A 97 -10.61 -7.11 -29.50
C ALA A 97 -10.72 -8.31 -30.49
N ILE A 98 -10.07 -9.43 -30.17
CA ILE A 98 -10.12 -10.66 -31.00
C ILE A 98 -11.12 -11.70 -30.47
N GLY A 99 -11.91 -11.35 -29.43
CA GLY A 99 -12.93 -12.25 -28.85
C GLY A 99 -12.37 -13.44 -28.07
N LEU A 100 -11.11 -13.43 -27.68
CA LEU A 100 -10.44 -14.51 -26.93
C LEU A 100 -10.24 -14.21 -25.44
N LEU A 101 -10.85 -13.13 -24.92
CA LEU A 101 -10.76 -12.80 -23.50
C LEU A 101 -11.41 -13.90 -22.64
N GLY A 102 -10.63 -14.47 -21.71
CA GLY A 102 -11.09 -15.50 -20.81
C GLY A 102 -10.82 -15.19 -19.34
N PHE A 103 -11.59 -15.83 -18.45
CA PHE A 103 -11.45 -15.65 -16.99
C PHE A 103 -10.04 -16.03 -16.48
N VAL A 104 -9.45 -17.11 -17.02
CA VAL A 104 -8.09 -17.55 -16.67
C VAL A 104 -7.06 -16.46 -17.02
N GLN A 105 -7.24 -15.76 -18.15
CA GLN A 105 -6.35 -14.67 -18.51
C GLN A 105 -6.43 -13.52 -17.50
N LEU A 106 -7.63 -13.10 -17.09
CA LEU A 106 -7.79 -12.08 -16.04
C LEU A 106 -7.10 -12.48 -14.75
N MET A 107 -7.22 -13.76 -14.36
CA MET A 107 -6.58 -14.30 -13.18
C MET A 107 -5.05 -14.27 -13.28
N VAL A 108 -4.48 -14.69 -14.40
CA VAL A 108 -3.03 -14.64 -14.65
C VAL A 108 -2.52 -13.20 -14.62
N VAL A 109 -3.21 -12.28 -15.30
CA VAL A 109 -2.85 -10.85 -15.31
C VAL A 109 -2.89 -10.27 -13.90
N SER A 110 -3.94 -10.55 -13.13
CA SER A 110 -4.06 -10.10 -11.74
C SER A 110 -2.89 -10.59 -10.86
N ILE A 111 -2.48 -11.84 -11.00
CA ILE A 111 -1.33 -12.44 -10.31
C ILE A 111 -0.02 -11.73 -10.70
N VAL A 112 0.22 -11.55 -12.01
CA VAL A 112 1.44 -10.92 -12.53
C VAL A 112 1.54 -9.47 -12.06
N VAL A 113 0.45 -8.70 -12.16
CA VAL A 113 0.38 -7.31 -11.69
C VAL A 113 0.63 -7.23 -10.19
N GLY A 114 0.01 -8.12 -9.39
CA GLY A 114 0.19 -8.17 -7.94
C GLY A 114 1.63 -8.49 -7.52
N ALA A 115 2.27 -9.47 -8.18
CA ALA A 115 3.67 -9.83 -7.92
C ALA A 115 4.64 -8.70 -8.31
N ALA A 116 4.42 -8.10 -9.50
CA ALA A 116 5.24 -6.98 -9.98
C ALA A 116 5.10 -5.74 -9.08
N ASP A 117 3.89 -5.48 -8.55
CA ASP A 117 3.66 -4.38 -7.59
C ASP A 117 4.49 -4.55 -6.32
N ILE A 118 4.55 -5.75 -5.74
CA ILE A 118 5.36 -6.00 -4.53
C ILE A 118 6.85 -5.79 -4.83
N ALA A 119 7.34 -6.31 -5.95
CA ALA A 119 8.74 -6.16 -6.35
C ALA A 119 9.10 -4.70 -6.65
N PHE A 120 8.21 -3.97 -7.33
CA PHE A 120 8.37 -2.54 -7.60
C PHE A 120 8.45 -1.73 -6.31
N ASN A 121 7.50 -1.91 -5.39
CA ASN A 121 7.45 -1.17 -4.12
C ASN A 121 8.69 -1.44 -3.27
N ALA A 122 9.18 -2.69 -3.23
CA ALA A 122 10.41 -3.04 -2.53
C ALA A 122 11.64 -2.35 -3.15
N ALA A 123 11.75 -2.36 -4.49
CA ALA A 123 12.83 -1.70 -5.21
C ALA A 123 12.77 -0.16 -5.05
N SER A 124 11.57 0.42 -5.14
CA SER A 124 11.33 1.86 -4.99
C SER A 124 11.70 2.36 -3.60
N GLY A 125 11.33 1.63 -2.53
CA GLY A 125 11.73 1.98 -1.17
C GLY A 125 13.24 1.97 -0.97
N ALA A 126 13.93 0.94 -1.50
CA ALA A 126 15.38 0.85 -1.45
C ALA A 126 16.06 1.96 -2.28
N TYR A 127 15.50 2.27 -3.46
CA TYR A 127 15.99 3.33 -4.32
C TYR A 127 15.82 4.71 -3.68
N LEU A 128 14.65 4.96 -3.04
CA LEU A 128 14.36 6.20 -2.33
C LEU A 128 15.39 6.45 -1.22
N LYS A 129 15.72 5.43 -0.41
CA LYS A 129 16.72 5.55 0.65
C LYS A 129 18.10 5.97 0.12
N GLY A 130 18.49 5.50 -1.06
CA GLY A 130 19.76 5.88 -1.70
C GLY A 130 19.70 7.21 -2.46
N LEU A 131 18.50 7.76 -2.70
CA LEU A 131 18.30 8.94 -3.54
C LEU A 131 18.23 10.24 -2.73
N VAL A 132 17.66 10.20 -1.53
CA VAL A 132 17.45 11.38 -0.67
C VAL A 132 18.26 11.25 0.62
N GLN A 133 18.61 12.40 1.21
CA GLN A 133 19.29 12.41 2.50
C GLN A 133 18.37 11.89 3.62
N PRO A 134 18.92 11.31 4.70
CA PRO A 134 18.12 10.78 5.81
C PRO A 134 17.12 11.80 6.38
N GLU A 135 17.50 13.09 6.47
CA GLU A 135 16.66 14.18 7.00
C GLU A 135 15.46 14.46 6.08
N ASP A 136 15.58 14.16 4.79
CA ASP A 136 14.55 14.40 3.78
C ASP A 136 13.61 13.22 3.55
N LEU A 137 13.91 12.04 4.10
CA LEU A 137 13.11 10.82 3.94
C LEU A 137 11.65 11.01 4.38
N LEU A 138 11.42 11.69 5.51
CA LEU A 138 10.07 11.96 5.99
C LEU A 138 9.29 12.87 5.03
N THR A 139 9.95 13.86 4.45
CA THR A 139 9.33 14.75 3.46
C THR A 139 9.00 14.01 2.17
N ALA A 140 9.90 13.14 1.72
CA ALA A 140 9.71 12.30 0.54
C ALA A 140 8.54 11.30 0.73
N ASN A 141 8.53 10.56 1.84
CA ASN A 141 7.45 9.63 2.18
C ASN A 141 6.11 10.35 2.36
N GLY A 142 6.10 11.55 2.95
CA GLY A 142 4.92 12.39 3.07
C GLY A 142 4.33 12.82 1.71
N ARG A 143 5.18 13.08 0.70
CA ARG A 143 4.72 13.37 -0.67
C ARG A 143 4.10 12.14 -1.32
N PHE A 144 4.70 10.96 -1.19
CA PHE A 144 4.12 9.72 -1.69
C PHE A 144 2.77 9.43 -1.03
N GLU A 145 2.68 9.55 0.28
CA GLU A 145 1.44 9.35 1.03
C GLU A 145 0.35 10.33 0.62
N SER A 146 0.68 11.64 0.52
CA SER A 146 -0.27 12.66 0.04
C SER A 146 -0.78 12.35 -1.36
N THR A 147 0.10 11.87 -2.25
CA THR A 147 -0.27 11.49 -3.62
C THR A 147 -1.18 10.27 -3.61
N ALA A 148 -0.89 9.26 -2.78
CA ALA A 148 -1.73 8.06 -2.65
C ALA A 148 -3.15 8.43 -2.18
N TRP A 149 -3.29 9.29 -1.17
CA TRP A 149 -4.60 9.75 -0.70
C TRP A 149 -5.33 10.60 -1.75
N THR A 150 -4.61 11.48 -2.45
CA THR A 150 -5.21 12.27 -3.54
C THR A 150 -5.72 11.36 -4.66
N ALA A 151 -4.94 10.35 -5.05
CA ALA A 151 -5.37 9.36 -6.05
C ALA A 151 -6.55 8.52 -5.55
N THR A 152 -6.63 8.22 -4.26
CA THR A 152 -7.74 7.48 -3.65
C THR A 152 -9.05 8.31 -3.65
N VAL A 153 -8.94 9.65 -3.49
CA VAL A 153 -10.11 10.54 -3.56
C VAL A 153 -10.61 10.71 -4.99
N LEU A 154 -9.68 10.96 -5.92
CA LEU A 154 -10.03 11.38 -7.29
C LEU A 154 -10.12 10.19 -8.27
N GLY A 155 -9.38 9.12 -8.02
CA GLY A 155 -9.29 7.97 -8.92
C GLY A 155 -10.62 7.26 -9.16
N PRO A 156 -11.30 6.74 -8.11
CA PRO A 156 -12.55 5.99 -8.29
C PRO A 156 -13.67 6.80 -8.98
N PRO A 157 -13.96 8.06 -8.60
CA PRO A 157 -14.95 8.87 -9.32
C PRO A 157 -14.60 9.09 -10.79
N ALA A 158 -13.33 9.40 -11.07
CA ALA A 158 -12.85 9.58 -12.44
C ALA A 158 -12.89 8.26 -13.22
N GLY A 159 -12.54 7.15 -12.58
CA GLY A 159 -12.61 5.80 -13.16
C GLY A 159 -14.04 5.39 -13.49
N THR A 160 -14.98 5.59 -12.57
CA THR A 160 -16.39 5.30 -12.78
C THR A 160 -16.96 6.14 -13.94
N ALA A 161 -16.63 7.42 -14.00
CA ALA A 161 -17.00 8.26 -15.13
C ALA A 161 -16.40 7.75 -16.45
N ALA A 162 -15.11 7.43 -16.47
CA ALA A 162 -14.44 6.88 -17.65
C ALA A 162 -15.04 5.55 -18.10
N ILE A 163 -15.39 4.66 -17.16
CA ILE A 163 -16.09 3.41 -17.46
C ILE A 163 -17.48 3.67 -18.06
N GLY A 164 -18.22 4.64 -17.53
CA GLY A 164 -19.54 5.00 -18.02
C GLY A 164 -19.53 5.55 -19.47
N PHE A 165 -18.51 6.31 -19.84
CA PHE A 165 -18.40 6.88 -21.18
C PHE A 165 -17.69 5.97 -22.20
N PHE A 166 -16.67 5.21 -21.77
CA PHE A 166 -15.75 4.51 -22.68
C PHE A 166 -15.67 3.00 -22.42
N GLY A 167 -16.34 2.51 -21.39
CA GLY A 167 -16.32 1.11 -20.98
C GLY A 167 -15.10 0.72 -20.10
N PRO A 168 -15.17 -0.44 -19.43
CA PRO A 168 -14.16 -0.84 -18.44
C PRO A 168 -12.79 -1.17 -19.04
N VAL A 169 -12.73 -1.61 -20.29
CA VAL A 169 -11.48 -1.92 -20.99
C VAL A 169 -10.61 -0.67 -21.17
N THR A 170 -11.23 0.49 -21.37
CA THR A 170 -10.51 1.78 -21.53
C THR A 170 -9.75 2.18 -20.26
N THR A 171 -10.31 1.92 -19.08
CA THR A 171 -9.62 2.21 -17.82
C THR A 171 -8.41 1.30 -17.61
N VAL A 172 -8.48 0.04 -18.07
CA VAL A 172 -7.31 -0.88 -18.08
C VAL A 172 -6.22 -0.37 -19.03
N VAL A 173 -6.60 0.16 -20.21
CA VAL A 173 -5.63 0.80 -21.12
C VAL A 173 -5.00 2.03 -20.48
N ALA A 174 -5.79 2.87 -19.80
CA ALA A 174 -5.29 4.04 -19.10
C ALA A 174 -4.30 3.67 -17.99
N ASP A 175 -4.60 2.63 -17.19
CA ASP A 175 -3.68 2.10 -16.18
C ASP A 175 -2.41 1.53 -16.81
N ALA A 176 -2.54 0.74 -17.88
CA ALA A 176 -1.39 0.23 -18.61
C ALA A 176 -0.47 1.36 -19.11
N VAL A 177 -1.05 2.38 -19.75
CA VAL A 177 -0.29 3.56 -20.22
C VAL A 177 0.36 4.29 -19.05
N SER A 178 -0.29 4.36 -17.89
CA SER A 178 0.30 4.98 -16.70
C SER A 178 1.59 4.29 -16.26
N TYR A 179 1.67 2.96 -16.34
CA TYR A 179 2.90 2.21 -16.07
C TYR A 179 3.99 2.44 -17.12
N LEU A 180 3.59 2.59 -18.39
CA LEU A 180 4.56 2.94 -19.44
C LEU A 180 5.16 4.33 -19.22
N LEU A 181 4.32 5.31 -18.84
CA LEU A 181 4.77 6.66 -18.49
C LEU A 181 5.64 6.66 -17.22
N SER A 182 5.28 5.84 -16.22
CA SER A 182 6.10 5.64 -15.01
C SER A 182 7.48 5.09 -15.38
N ALA A 183 7.55 4.03 -16.20
CA ALA A 183 8.80 3.44 -16.68
C ALA A 183 9.66 4.48 -17.43
N ALA A 184 9.04 5.28 -18.30
CA ALA A 184 9.73 6.37 -19.01
C ALA A 184 10.25 7.45 -18.06
N GLY A 185 9.46 7.86 -17.04
CA GLY A 185 9.86 8.79 -16.01
C GLY A 185 11.05 8.29 -15.18
N ILE A 186 11.02 7.02 -14.78
CA ILE A 186 12.14 6.38 -14.06
C ILE A 186 13.37 6.27 -14.95
N TYR A 187 13.20 5.95 -16.24
CA TYR A 187 14.29 5.94 -17.20
C TYR A 187 14.94 7.33 -17.35
N ALA A 188 14.15 8.38 -17.39
CA ALA A 188 14.60 9.77 -17.52
C ALA A 188 15.38 10.30 -16.30
N ILE A 189 15.34 9.62 -15.13
CA ILE A 189 16.13 10.02 -13.95
C ILE A 189 17.63 10.07 -14.29
N GLY A 190 18.10 9.24 -15.23
CA GLY A 190 19.49 9.23 -15.68
C GLY A 190 20.48 8.83 -14.57
N GLY A 191 21.77 8.93 -14.89
CA GLY A 191 22.87 8.62 -13.97
C GLY A 191 23.17 7.14 -13.81
N THR A 192 24.35 6.86 -13.27
CA THR A 192 24.81 5.50 -12.96
C THR A 192 24.43 5.16 -11.53
N GLU A 193 23.60 4.12 -11.35
CA GLU A 193 23.35 3.54 -10.03
C GLU A 193 24.53 2.63 -9.67
N PRO A 194 25.17 2.79 -8.49
CA PRO A 194 26.20 1.87 -8.05
C PRO A 194 25.67 0.44 -8.03
N ARG A 195 26.50 -0.52 -8.45
CA ARG A 195 26.12 -1.94 -8.26
C ARG A 195 26.08 -2.25 -6.77
N PRO A 196 25.05 -2.95 -6.30
CA PRO A 196 25.03 -3.43 -4.91
C PRO A 196 26.31 -4.23 -4.66
N VAL A 197 27.05 -3.82 -3.61
CA VAL A 197 28.27 -4.54 -3.21
C VAL A 197 27.83 -5.83 -2.54
N ARG A 198 28.29 -6.97 -3.04
CA ARG A 198 28.11 -8.26 -2.38
C ARG A 198 29.11 -8.34 -1.23
N THR A 199 28.71 -7.92 -0.07
CA THR A 199 29.47 -8.17 1.18
C THR A 199 29.19 -9.60 1.64
N GLY A 200 30.14 -10.51 1.37
CA GLY A 200 30.10 -11.88 1.89
C GLY A 200 30.12 -12.97 0.82
N THR A 201 30.64 -14.12 1.22
CA THR A 201 30.80 -15.38 0.46
C THR A 201 29.48 -16.10 0.13
N HIS A 202 28.39 -15.38 -0.15
CA HIS A 202 27.13 -16.02 -0.47
C HIS A 202 27.15 -16.58 -1.91
N SER A 203 27.01 -17.90 -1.97
CA SER A 203 26.94 -18.71 -3.17
C SER A 203 25.98 -18.11 -4.22
N LYS A 204 26.31 -18.31 -5.49
CA LYS A 204 25.49 -17.89 -6.67
C LYS A 204 24.07 -18.45 -6.69
N ARG A 205 23.71 -19.40 -5.83
CA ARG A 205 22.38 -20.03 -5.75
C ARG A 205 21.61 -19.47 -4.57
N LEU A 206 20.39 -18.98 -4.82
CA LEU A 206 19.40 -18.65 -3.79
C LEU A 206 19.12 -19.93 -2.98
N ARG A 207 19.37 -19.88 -1.68
CA ARG A 207 19.01 -20.97 -0.76
C ARG A 207 17.61 -20.70 -0.22
N PRO A 208 16.81 -21.73 0.10
CA PRO A 208 15.50 -21.54 0.72
C PRO A 208 15.56 -20.66 1.99
N ARG A 209 16.69 -20.71 2.70
CA ARG A 209 16.95 -19.89 3.89
C ARG A 209 17.00 -18.39 3.56
N ASP A 210 17.46 -18.02 2.38
CA ASP A 210 17.56 -16.62 1.95
C ASP A 210 16.16 -16.01 1.71
N LEU A 211 15.16 -16.84 1.37
CA LEU A 211 13.78 -16.40 1.18
C LEU A 211 13.15 -15.93 2.50
N LEU A 212 13.51 -16.56 3.60
CA LEU A 212 12.97 -16.25 4.94
C LEU A 212 13.81 -15.20 5.70
N GLU A 213 14.92 -14.74 5.12
CA GLU A 213 15.83 -13.82 5.82
C GLU A 213 15.16 -12.47 6.13
N GLY A 214 14.28 -11.98 5.25
CA GLY A 214 13.50 -10.77 5.50
C GLY A 214 12.61 -10.88 6.75
N TRP A 215 11.87 -11.99 6.87
CA TRP A 215 11.05 -12.27 8.07
C TRP A 215 11.91 -12.47 9.30
N ARG A 216 13.00 -13.24 9.19
CA ARG A 216 13.93 -13.47 10.30
C ARG A 216 14.48 -12.15 10.81
N TYR A 217 14.92 -11.26 9.91
CA TYR A 217 15.40 -9.94 10.29
C TYR A 217 14.34 -9.13 11.03
N ILE A 218 13.11 -9.05 10.49
CA ILE A 218 11.99 -8.33 11.13
C ILE A 218 11.73 -8.90 12.54
N LEU A 219 11.63 -10.22 12.67
CA LEU A 219 11.23 -10.88 13.91
C LEU A 219 12.32 -10.86 14.99
N THR A 220 13.59 -10.76 14.60
CA THR A 220 14.72 -10.64 15.55
C THR A 220 15.04 -9.21 15.91
N HIS A 221 14.61 -8.21 15.10
CA HIS A 221 14.93 -6.81 15.35
C HIS A 221 13.96 -6.20 16.39
N PRO A 222 14.46 -5.68 17.53
CA PRO A 222 13.62 -5.24 18.65
C PRO A 222 12.68 -4.09 18.30
N ALA A 223 13.08 -3.19 17.41
CA ALA A 223 12.26 -2.06 16.99
C ALA A 223 11.27 -2.41 15.87
N LEU A 224 11.66 -3.28 14.94
CA LEU A 224 10.81 -3.61 13.77
C LEU A 224 9.73 -4.63 14.10
N ARG A 225 10.04 -5.61 14.96
CA ARG A 225 9.09 -6.67 15.33
C ARG A 225 7.75 -6.14 15.85
N PRO A 226 7.71 -5.26 16.86
CA PRO A 226 6.45 -4.75 17.38
C PRO A 226 5.71 -3.91 16.35
N LEU A 227 6.41 -3.05 15.59
CA LEU A 227 5.80 -2.27 14.49
C LEU A 227 5.24 -3.16 13.38
N PHE A 228 5.90 -4.27 13.07
CA PHE A 228 5.43 -5.22 12.08
C PHE A 228 4.09 -5.80 12.47
N PHE A 229 3.96 -6.36 13.67
CA PHE A 229 2.69 -6.90 14.15
C PHE A 229 1.62 -5.82 14.27
N ASN A 230 1.96 -4.64 14.78
CA ASN A 230 1.02 -3.53 14.86
C ASN A 230 0.48 -3.12 13.49
N THR A 231 1.35 -2.86 12.52
CA THR A 231 0.92 -2.36 11.20
C THR A 231 0.17 -3.42 10.38
N VAL A 232 0.61 -4.68 10.44
CA VAL A 232 -0.04 -5.80 9.75
C VAL A 232 -1.43 -6.05 10.32
N LEU A 233 -1.55 -6.09 11.65
CA LEU A 233 -2.83 -6.33 12.33
C LEU A 233 -3.81 -5.17 12.12
N VAL A 234 -3.37 -3.93 12.29
CA VAL A 234 -4.21 -2.74 12.07
C VAL A 234 -4.70 -2.67 10.62
N SER A 235 -3.80 -2.88 9.64
CA SER A 235 -4.19 -2.89 8.23
C SER A 235 -5.18 -4.02 7.93
N GLY A 236 -4.96 -5.20 8.50
CA GLY A 236 -5.86 -6.34 8.35
C GLY A 236 -7.25 -6.06 8.90
N LEU A 237 -7.35 -5.50 10.10
CA LEU A 237 -8.63 -5.19 10.76
C LEU A 237 -9.40 -4.07 10.03
N ILE A 238 -8.71 -2.99 9.61
CA ILE A 238 -9.34 -1.90 8.84
C ILE A 238 -9.88 -2.42 7.51
N MET A 239 -9.09 -3.19 6.77
CA MET A 239 -9.54 -3.72 5.48
C MET A 239 -10.63 -4.78 5.62
N ALA A 240 -10.63 -5.56 6.69
CA ALA A 240 -11.70 -6.53 6.98
C ALA A 240 -13.04 -5.86 7.29
N THR A 241 -13.04 -4.68 7.93
CA THR A 241 -14.27 -3.96 8.26
C THR A 241 -14.85 -3.16 7.08
N SER A 242 -14.05 -2.82 6.08
CA SER A 242 -14.50 -2.00 4.95
C SER A 242 -15.70 -2.59 4.18
N PRO A 243 -15.71 -3.87 3.73
CA PRO A 243 -16.88 -4.45 3.06
C PRO A 243 -18.08 -4.60 4.01
N LEU A 244 -17.84 -4.86 5.30
CA LEU A 244 -18.92 -4.99 6.28
C LEU A 244 -19.60 -3.66 6.56
N LEU A 245 -18.84 -2.57 6.55
CA LEU A 245 -19.39 -1.23 6.69
C LEU A 245 -20.26 -0.85 5.47
N ALA A 246 -19.89 -1.32 4.27
CA ALA A 246 -20.72 -1.15 3.09
C ALA A 246 -22.07 -1.86 3.24
N VAL A 247 -22.08 -3.13 3.66
CA VAL A 247 -23.31 -3.90 3.91
C VAL A 247 -24.14 -3.24 5.02
N LEU A 248 -23.52 -2.90 6.15
CA LEU A 248 -24.21 -2.24 7.25
C LEU A 248 -24.88 -0.93 6.83
N MET A 249 -24.19 -0.09 6.05
CA MET A 249 -24.74 1.19 5.63
C MET A 249 -25.85 1.05 4.57
N LEU A 250 -25.61 0.24 3.53
CA LEU A 250 -26.52 0.17 2.38
C LEU A 250 -27.72 -0.75 2.65
N ASP A 251 -27.48 -1.94 3.20
CA ASP A 251 -28.52 -2.96 3.37
C ASP A 251 -29.22 -2.83 4.72
N ASP A 252 -28.47 -2.76 5.85
CA ASP A 252 -29.08 -2.77 7.19
C ASP A 252 -29.65 -1.41 7.60
N LEU A 253 -28.94 -0.30 7.26
CA LEU A 253 -29.31 1.05 7.69
C LEU A 253 -29.98 1.88 6.58
N GLY A 254 -30.07 1.36 5.34
CA GLY A 254 -30.77 1.98 4.23
C GLY A 254 -30.20 3.31 3.75
N PHE A 255 -28.89 3.52 3.89
CA PHE A 255 -28.24 4.71 3.33
C PHE A 255 -28.24 4.67 1.81
N ALA A 256 -28.46 5.82 1.19
CA ALA A 256 -28.37 5.93 -0.26
C ALA A 256 -26.91 5.74 -0.74
N PRO A 257 -26.66 5.21 -1.95
CA PRO A 257 -25.30 4.98 -2.48
C PRO A 257 -24.42 6.23 -2.48
N TRP A 258 -24.99 7.42 -2.72
CA TRP A 258 -24.22 8.67 -2.66
C TRP A 258 -23.78 9.05 -1.24
N GLN A 259 -24.55 8.69 -0.20
CA GLN A 259 -24.18 8.88 1.20
C GLN A 259 -23.00 7.98 1.58
N TYR A 260 -23.02 6.73 1.12
CA TYR A 260 -21.90 5.82 1.24
C TYR A 260 -20.65 6.38 0.54
N GLY A 261 -20.79 6.88 -0.68
CA GLY A 261 -19.71 7.53 -1.41
C GLY A 261 -19.10 8.73 -0.65
N LEU A 262 -19.94 9.56 -0.02
CA LEU A 262 -19.49 10.65 0.85
C LEU A 262 -18.76 10.16 2.10
N ALA A 263 -19.29 9.10 2.73
CA ALA A 263 -18.72 8.52 3.95
C ALA A 263 -17.30 7.99 3.76
N PHE A 264 -16.92 7.61 2.53
CA PHE A 264 -15.57 7.15 2.21
C PHE A 264 -14.72 8.20 1.48
N GLY A 265 -15.32 9.02 0.62
CA GLY A 265 -14.58 10.00 -0.16
C GLY A 265 -14.10 11.19 0.68
N LEU A 266 -14.99 11.77 1.49
CA LEU A 266 -14.67 12.94 2.30
C LEU A 266 -13.54 12.70 3.32
N PRO A 267 -13.53 11.58 4.06
CA PRO A 267 -12.47 11.24 5.00
C PRO A 267 -11.08 11.15 4.38
N CYS A 268 -10.94 10.79 3.10
CA CYS A 268 -9.64 10.73 2.43
C CYS A 268 -8.91 12.08 2.38
N LEU A 269 -9.64 13.21 2.48
CA LEU A 269 -9.05 14.53 2.68
C LEU A 269 -8.23 14.60 3.97
N GLY A 270 -8.66 13.88 5.00
CA GLY A 270 -7.92 13.72 6.25
C GLY A 270 -6.53 13.08 6.02
N GLY A 271 -6.42 12.12 5.12
CA GLY A 271 -5.14 11.51 4.74
C GLY A 271 -4.16 12.51 4.09
N ILE A 272 -4.68 13.40 3.23
CA ILE A 272 -3.88 14.46 2.62
C ILE A 272 -3.41 15.46 3.69
N ILE A 273 -4.31 15.85 4.58
CA ILE A 273 -4.00 16.75 5.70
C ILE A 273 -2.97 16.10 6.63
N GLY A 274 -3.20 14.86 7.03
CA GLY A 274 -2.32 14.09 7.91
C GLY A 274 -0.91 13.93 7.35
N SER A 275 -0.77 13.58 6.07
CA SER A 275 0.54 13.40 5.43
C SER A 275 1.37 14.69 5.38
N ARG A 276 0.71 15.85 5.23
CA ARG A 276 1.36 17.17 5.30
C ARG A 276 1.68 17.59 6.73
N LEU A 277 0.84 17.20 7.68
CA LEU A 277 1.00 17.51 9.11
C LEU A 277 2.12 16.68 9.75
N ALA A 278 2.41 15.49 9.24
CA ALA A 278 3.39 14.55 9.78
C ALA A 278 4.75 15.23 10.09
N ARG A 279 5.30 15.99 9.13
CA ARG A 279 6.56 16.70 9.31
C ARG A 279 6.53 17.71 10.44
N ARG A 280 5.42 18.47 10.57
CA ARG A 280 5.28 19.48 11.63
C ARG A 280 5.17 18.84 13.00
N LEU A 281 4.43 17.73 13.10
CA LEU A 281 4.27 16.98 14.35
C LEU A 281 5.60 16.35 14.79
N VAL A 282 6.34 15.74 13.87
CA VAL A 282 7.67 15.16 14.18
C VAL A 282 8.65 16.24 14.61
N ALA A 283 8.65 17.41 13.97
CA ALA A 283 9.52 18.52 14.35
C ALA A 283 9.20 19.10 15.75
N ARG A 284 7.94 19.05 16.20
CA ARG A 284 7.52 19.59 17.50
C ARG A 284 7.58 18.57 18.63
N LEU A 285 7.16 17.34 18.38
CA LEU A 285 6.95 16.31 19.40
C LEU A 285 8.03 15.21 19.41
N GLY A 286 8.82 15.14 18.35
CA GLY A 286 9.74 14.04 18.10
C GLY A 286 9.06 12.83 17.47
N ARG A 287 9.84 12.04 16.70
CA ARG A 287 9.34 10.90 15.92
C ARG A 287 8.70 9.81 16.78
N HIS A 288 9.34 9.44 17.86
CA HIS A 288 8.86 8.36 18.74
C HIS A 288 7.50 8.69 19.36
N ARG A 289 7.33 9.92 19.88
CA ARG A 289 6.05 10.37 20.46
C ARG A 289 4.93 10.42 19.41
N VAL A 290 5.24 10.82 18.18
CA VAL A 290 4.27 10.81 17.09
C VAL A 290 3.84 9.39 16.74
N LEU A 291 4.79 8.44 16.62
CA LEU A 291 4.47 7.02 16.37
C LEU A 291 3.58 6.43 17.46
N LEU A 292 3.91 6.67 18.73
CA LEU A 292 3.10 6.17 19.86
C LEU A 292 1.74 6.87 19.94
N GLY A 293 1.71 8.19 19.97
CA GLY A 293 0.49 8.97 20.16
C GLY A 293 -0.51 8.78 19.01
N VAL A 294 -0.07 8.97 17.77
CA VAL A 294 -0.94 8.82 16.61
C VAL A 294 -1.25 7.35 16.32
N GLY A 295 -0.29 6.44 16.58
CA GLY A 295 -0.50 5.00 16.48
C GLY A 295 -1.54 4.48 17.49
N SER A 296 -1.61 5.06 18.70
CA SER A 296 -2.64 4.75 19.68
C SER A 296 -3.98 5.42 19.33
N LEU A 297 -3.95 6.68 18.92
CA LEU A 297 -5.16 7.44 18.58
C LEU A 297 -5.93 6.80 17.43
N ARG A 298 -5.25 6.29 16.39
CA ARG A 298 -5.92 5.61 15.27
C ARG A 298 -6.69 4.36 15.70
N ALA A 299 -6.27 3.69 16.79
CA ALA A 299 -6.95 2.51 17.29
C ALA A 299 -8.29 2.84 17.97
N CYS A 300 -8.41 4.03 18.55
CA CYS A 300 -9.62 4.45 19.24
C CYS A 300 -10.78 4.81 18.31
N TRP A 301 -10.49 5.33 17.10
CA TRP A 301 -11.52 5.80 16.17
C TRP A 301 -12.47 4.69 15.73
N SER A 302 -11.99 3.50 15.45
CA SER A 302 -12.81 2.40 14.93
C SER A 302 -13.96 1.98 15.86
N LEU A 303 -13.85 2.23 17.16
CA LEU A 303 -14.95 2.00 18.10
C LEU A 303 -16.16 2.89 17.85
N GLY A 304 -15.95 4.08 17.29
CA GLY A 304 -17.05 4.99 16.96
C GLY A 304 -18.05 4.39 15.97
N LEU A 305 -17.62 3.44 15.14
CA LEU A 305 -18.47 2.77 14.16
C LEU A 305 -19.56 1.89 14.79
N ILE A 306 -19.41 1.50 16.06
CA ILE A 306 -20.43 0.74 16.81
C ILE A 306 -21.70 1.55 17.03
N PHE A 307 -21.58 2.86 17.08
CA PHE A 307 -22.69 3.78 17.38
C PHE A 307 -23.39 4.31 16.13
N ILE A 308 -23.16 3.72 14.96
CA ILE A 308 -23.82 4.12 13.71
C ILE A 308 -25.33 3.90 13.85
N ARG A 309 -26.10 4.92 13.44
CA ARG A 309 -27.55 4.90 13.40
C ARG A 309 -28.03 5.33 12.00
N PRO A 310 -29.25 4.95 11.59
CA PRO A 310 -29.81 5.44 10.34
C PRO A 310 -29.98 6.97 10.37
N GLY A 311 -29.95 7.60 9.20
CA GLY A 311 -30.17 9.02 9.02
C GLY A 311 -28.91 9.89 9.10
N ALA A 312 -29.12 11.21 9.07
CA ALA A 312 -28.02 12.19 8.95
C ALA A 312 -26.98 12.13 10.09
N VAL A 313 -27.42 11.84 11.31
CA VAL A 313 -26.54 11.75 12.47
C VAL A 313 -25.56 10.58 12.32
N GLY A 314 -26.04 9.43 11.84
CA GLY A 314 -25.16 8.27 11.57
C GLY A 314 -24.17 8.56 10.44
N LEU A 315 -24.60 9.24 9.38
CA LEU A 315 -23.71 9.62 8.28
C LEU A 315 -22.59 10.55 8.79
N VAL A 316 -22.92 11.57 9.56
CA VAL A 316 -21.94 12.50 10.15
C VAL A 316 -20.98 11.75 11.08
N LEU A 317 -21.49 10.80 11.86
CA LEU A 317 -20.65 9.97 12.74
C LEU A 317 -19.64 9.14 11.94
N VAL A 318 -20.09 8.44 10.88
CA VAL A 318 -19.18 7.65 10.02
C VAL A 318 -18.10 8.56 9.42
N ILE A 319 -18.51 9.69 8.83
CA ILE A 319 -17.57 10.66 8.25
C ILE A 319 -16.55 11.15 9.29
N ALA A 320 -16.99 11.48 10.49
CA ALA A 320 -16.11 11.98 11.54
C ALA A 320 -15.12 10.91 12.02
N VAL A 321 -15.59 9.69 12.22
CA VAL A 321 -14.76 8.53 12.65
C VAL A 321 -13.74 8.18 11.58
N GLU A 322 -14.17 8.00 10.33
CA GLU A 322 -13.27 7.69 9.23
C GLU A 322 -12.29 8.83 8.95
N PHE A 323 -12.74 10.10 9.03
CA PHE A 323 -11.86 11.26 8.88
C PHE A 323 -10.75 11.27 9.94
N GLY A 324 -11.10 11.00 11.21
CA GLY A 324 -10.13 10.92 12.31
C GLY A 324 -9.15 9.77 12.09
N LEU A 325 -9.66 8.57 11.76
CA LEU A 325 -8.85 7.38 11.47
C LEU A 325 -7.88 7.63 10.32
N ILE A 326 -8.39 8.11 9.18
CA ILE A 326 -7.60 8.32 7.97
C ILE A 326 -6.60 9.47 8.16
N THR A 327 -6.95 10.52 8.92
CA THR A 327 -5.99 11.58 9.30
C THR A 327 -4.84 11.00 10.12
N CYS A 328 -5.14 10.17 11.11
CA CYS A 328 -4.11 9.48 11.90
C CYS A 328 -3.23 8.59 11.02
N MET A 329 -3.83 7.85 10.08
CA MET A 329 -3.07 7.03 9.14
C MET A 329 -2.17 7.88 8.21
N GLY A 330 -2.69 9.01 7.72
CA GLY A 330 -1.91 9.96 6.91
C GLY A 330 -0.69 10.53 7.65
N VAL A 331 -0.78 10.71 8.98
CA VAL A 331 0.38 11.09 9.80
C VAL A 331 1.30 9.89 10.06
N PHE A 332 0.73 8.76 10.47
CA PHE A 332 1.49 7.59 10.91
C PHE A 332 2.32 6.96 9.78
N ASN A 333 1.72 6.75 8.60
CA ASN A 333 2.33 6.00 7.50
C ASN A 333 3.67 6.58 7.02
N PRO A 334 3.83 7.89 6.74
CA PRO A 334 5.11 8.43 6.29
C PRO A 334 6.17 8.41 7.40
N VAL A 335 5.77 8.60 8.67
CA VAL A 335 6.68 8.51 9.82
C VAL A 335 7.16 7.08 10.01
N PHE A 336 6.24 6.12 9.94
CA PHE A 336 6.53 4.70 10.00
C PHE A 336 7.42 4.23 8.83
N ALA A 337 7.10 4.64 7.59
CA ALA A 337 7.87 4.28 6.41
C ALA A 337 9.32 4.79 6.52
N THR A 338 9.50 6.01 6.98
CA THR A 338 10.82 6.60 7.23
C THR A 338 11.57 5.84 8.31
N TYR A 339 10.94 5.62 9.47
CA TYR A 339 11.54 4.86 10.57
C TYR A 339 12.00 3.46 10.13
N ARG A 340 11.16 2.74 9.40
CA ARG A 340 11.48 1.41 8.88
C ARG A 340 12.69 1.45 7.93
N LEU A 341 12.78 2.44 7.05
CA LEU A 341 13.90 2.58 6.11
C LEU A 341 15.22 2.89 6.84
N GLU A 342 15.18 3.64 7.93
CA GLU A 342 16.35 3.99 8.73
C GLU A 342 16.87 2.80 9.55
N GLN A 343 15.95 1.97 10.08
CA GLN A 343 16.29 0.80 10.91
C GLN A 343 16.80 -0.41 10.10
N VAL A 344 16.64 -0.39 8.77
CA VAL A 344 17.05 -1.51 7.93
C VAL A 344 18.31 -1.17 7.15
N PRO A 345 19.40 -1.98 7.26
CA PRO A 345 20.60 -1.83 6.45
C PRO A 345 20.28 -1.92 4.95
N THR A 346 21.08 -1.22 4.14
CA THR A 346 20.82 -1.08 2.69
C THR A 346 20.84 -2.43 1.96
N ASP A 347 21.65 -3.38 2.43
CA ASP A 347 21.79 -4.74 1.89
C ASP A 347 20.57 -5.65 2.16
N ARG A 348 19.69 -5.31 3.11
CA ARG A 348 18.53 -6.11 3.52
C ARG A 348 17.17 -5.44 3.27
N ILE A 349 17.17 -4.18 2.81
CA ILE A 349 15.94 -3.39 2.64
C ILE A 349 14.92 -4.11 1.77
N VAL A 350 15.33 -4.61 0.61
CA VAL A 350 14.41 -5.20 -0.36
C VAL A 350 13.73 -6.44 0.20
N ARG A 351 14.49 -7.34 0.85
CA ARG A 351 13.94 -8.55 1.49
C ARG A 351 12.97 -8.19 2.62
N THR A 352 13.33 -7.20 3.43
CA THR A 352 12.49 -6.73 4.54
C THR A 352 11.19 -6.09 4.04
N LEU A 353 11.25 -5.23 3.02
CA LEU A 353 10.07 -4.59 2.44
C LEU A 353 9.17 -5.61 1.73
N SER A 354 9.75 -6.57 1.01
CA SER A 354 9.00 -7.65 0.35
C SER A 354 8.29 -8.54 1.39
N ALA A 355 9.01 -8.98 2.43
CA ALA A 355 8.44 -9.78 3.52
C ALA A 355 7.28 -9.05 4.20
N TRP A 356 7.44 -7.74 4.45
CA TRP A 356 6.38 -6.90 5.03
C TRP A 356 5.16 -6.81 4.13
N SER A 357 5.36 -6.51 2.85
CA SER A 357 4.29 -6.37 1.87
C SER A 357 3.51 -7.68 1.66
N VAL A 358 4.23 -8.80 1.52
CA VAL A 358 3.63 -10.14 1.41
C VAL A 358 2.76 -10.46 2.61
N THR A 359 3.32 -10.31 3.83
CA THR A 359 2.56 -10.59 5.05
C THR A 359 1.34 -9.68 5.18
N SER A 360 1.47 -8.37 4.89
CA SER A 360 0.34 -7.45 4.94
C SER A 360 -0.77 -7.86 3.99
N LYS A 361 -0.46 -8.20 2.73
CA LYS A 361 -1.46 -8.60 1.73
C LYS A 361 -2.14 -9.92 2.11
N VAL A 362 -1.38 -10.91 2.57
CA VAL A 362 -1.92 -12.21 3.03
C VAL A 362 -2.81 -12.02 4.25
N THR A 363 -2.37 -11.21 5.22
CA THR A 363 -3.14 -10.94 6.44
C THR A 363 -4.44 -10.20 6.11
N VAL A 364 -4.40 -9.20 5.23
CA VAL A 364 -5.62 -8.50 4.76
C VAL A 364 -6.59 -9.50 4.15
N ALA A 365 -6.14 -10.36 3.23
CA ALA A 365 -7.01 -11.37 2.61
C ALA A 365 -7.60 -12.35 3.62
N ALA A 366 -6.78 -12.87 4.52
CA ALA A 366 -7.22 -13.81 5.57
C ALA A 366 -8.22 -13.17 6.55
N MET A 367 -7.93 -11.94 7.01
CA MET A 367 -8.80 -11.20 7.92
C MET A 367 -10.12 -10.83 7.25
N THR A 368 -10.11 -10.38 6.00
CA THR A 368 -11.34 -10.08 5.26
C THR A 368 -12.23 -11.33 5.13
N GLY A 369 -11.65 -12.49 4.82
CA GLY A 369 -12.40 -13.74 4.78
C GLY A 369 -12.94 -14.16 6.15
N LEU A 370 -12.11 -14.08 7.19
CA LEU A 370 -12.51 -14.46 8.57
C LEU A 370 -13.62 -13.54 9.09
N TRP A 371 -13.51 -12.22 8.89
CA TRP A 371 -14.53 -11.27 9.30
C TRP A 371 -15.82 -11.39 8.50
N GLY A 372 -15.72 -11.71 7.21
CA GLY A 372 -16.89 -12.04 6.39
C GLY A 372 -17.66 -13.26 6.93
N LEU A 373 -16.95 -14.31 7.32
CA LEU A 373 -17.54 -15.48 7.98
C LEU A 373 -18.17 -15.12 9.33
N LEU A 374 -17.45 -14.34 10.14
CA LEU A 374 -17.96 -13.88 11.45
C LEU A 374 -19.25 -13.07 11.28
N ALA A 375 -19.30 -12.16 10.32
CA ALA A 375 -20.48 -11.37 10.02
C ALA A 375 -21.66 -12.24 9.53
N GLY A 376 -21.38 -13.28 8.74
CA GLY A 376 -22.39 -14.24 8.26
C GLY A 376 -23.01 -15.09 9.37
N VAL A 377 -22.25 -15.41 10.43
CA VAL A 377 -22.74 -16.17 11.61
C VAL A 377 -23.38 -15.27 12.64
N THR A 378 -22.98 -14.00 12.71
CA THR A 378 -23.47 -13.03 13.73
C THR A 378 -24.23 -11.88 13.09
N SER A 379 -23.55 -10.75 12.87
CA SER A 379 -24.04 -9.59 12.13
C SER A 379 -22.86 -8.70 11.70
N PRO A 380 -23.02 -7.85 10.68
CA PRO A 380 -22.01 -6.88 10.29
C PRO A 380 -21.61 -5.95 11.45
N CYS A 381 -22.59 -5.49 12.22
CA CYS A 381 -22.36 -4.63 13.39
C CYS A 381 -21.50 -5.32 14.46
N THR A 382 -21.79 -6.58 14.77
CA THR A 382 -21.01 -7.38 15.75
C THR A 382 -19.57 -7.59 15.26
N ALA A 383 -19.37 -7.92 14.00
CA ALA A 383 -18.05 -8.13 13.43
C ALA A 383 -17.22 -6.83 13.44
N ILE A 384 -17.83 -5.67 13.13
CA ILE A 384 -17.18 -4.35 13.23
C ILE A 384 -16.82 -4.04 14.68
N ALA A 385 -17.73 -4.33 15.63
CA ALA A 385 -17.49 -4.12 17.07
C ALA A 385 -16.28 -4.96 17.56
N VAL A 386 -16.22 -6.23 17.21
CA VAL A 386 -15.08 -7.12 17.55
C VAL A 386 -13.77 -6.58 16.94
N ALA A 387 -13.78 -6.14 15.70
CA ALA A 387 -12.60 -5.53 15.08
C ALA A 387 -12.15 -4.26 15.82
N GLY A 388 -13.10 -3.36 16.17
CA GLY A 388 -12.83 -2.15 16.93
C GLY A 388 -12.24 -2.44 18.31
N LEU A 389 -12.77 -3.43 19.02
CA LEU A 389 -12.24 -3.87 20.30
C LEU A 389 -10.82 -4.45 20.17
N LEU A 390 -10.56 -5.29 19.16
CA LEU A 390 -9.23 -5.83 18.92
C LEU A 390 -8.23 -4.72 18.54
N MET A 391 -8.68 -3.70 17.82
CA MET A 391 -7.83 -2.55 17.51
C MET A 391 -7.34 -1.82 18.76
N LEU A 392 -8.10 -1.76 19.84
CA LEU A 392 -7.67 -1.14 21.12
C LEU A 392 -6.46 -1.83 21.76
N PHE A 393 -6.21 -3.08 21.44
CA PHE A 393 -5.03 -3.80 21.92
C PHE A 393 -3.79 -3.55 21.05
N THR A 394 -3.95 -3.02 19.84
CA THR A 394 -2.82 -2.80 18.92
C THR A 394 -1.79 -1.77 19.42
N PRO A 395 -2.12 -0.73 20.23
CA PRO A 395 -1.12 0.15 20.82
C PRO A 395 -0.07 -0.56 21.69
N PHE A 396 -0.43 -1.68 22.34
CA PHE A 396 0.52 -2.48 23.12
C PHE A 396 1.63 -3.09 22.27
N LEU A 397 1.42 -3.20 20.95
CA LEU A 397 2.40 -3.65 19.97
C LEU A 397 3.27 -2.50 19.41
N LEU A 398 3.16 -1.27 19.92
CA LEU A 398 4.04 -0.18 19.51
C LEU A 398 5.35 -0.22 20.30
N PRO A 399 6.51 0.14 19.70
CA PRO A 399 7.80 0.13 20.38
C PRO A 399 7.83 1.20 21.47
N ARG A 400 8.01 0.78 22.72
CA ARG A 400 8.00 1.68 23.89
C ARG A 400 9.31 2.43 24.09
N HIS A 401 10.41 1.90 23.55
CA HIS A 401 11.75 2.51 23.64
C HIS A 401 12.15 3.09 22.30
N ASP A 402 12.79 4.24 22.32
CA ASP A 402 13.40 4.83 21.14
C ASP A 402 14.71 4.08 20.87
N HIS A 403 14.80 3.43 19.72
CA HIS A 403 16.01 2.75 19.28
C HIS A 403 16.72 3.68 18.30
N GLU A 404 17.95 4.04 18.61
CA GLU A 404 18.77 4.84 17.71
C GLU A 404 18.89 4.18 16.34
N PRO A 405 18.91 4.96 15.25
CA PRO A 405 19.10 4.44 13.90
C PRO A 405 20.42 3.66 13.80
N HIS A 406 20.44 2.62 13.00
CA HIS A 406 21.67 1.92 12.66
C HIS A 406 22.58 2.91 11.92
N HIS A 407 23.58 3.47 12.62
CA HIS A 407 24.67 4.20 12.00
C HIS A 407 25.52 3.17 11.24
N GLU A 408 25.45 3.20 9.93
CA GLU A 408 26.43 2.55 9.06
C GLU A 408 27.77 3.25 9.37
N PRO A 409 28.83 2.54 9.78
CA PRO A 409 30.14 3.19 10.02
C PRO A 409 30.59 3.84 8.71
N ASP A 410 30.97 5.10 8.80
CA ASP A 410 31.46 5.90 7.69
C ASP A 410 32.68 5.20 7.04
N PRO A 411 32.59 4.79 5.76
CA PRO A 411 33.72 4.10 5.11
C PRO A 411 34.94 5.02 4.91
N ALA A 412 34.85 6.31 5.25
CA ALA A 412 35.95 7.27 5.18
C ALA A 412 36.88 7.25 6.41
N GLY A 413 36.54 6.53 7.49
CA GLY A 413 37.36 6.45 8.73
C GLY A 413 38.57 5.52 8.68
N ILE A 414 38.85 4.86 7.56
CA ILE A 414 40.02 3.97 7.39
C ILE A 414 41.05 4.61 6.44
N ARG A 415 41.40 5.87 6.69
CA ARG A 415 42.62 6.49 6.14
C ARG A 415 43.18 7.48 7.17
N MET A 416 43.93 7.01 8.10
CA MET A 416 45.09 7.67 8.74
C MET A 416 46.17 6.62 8.99
#